data_dae3c16f4a5aa66f383a82262235d284
#
_entry.id   dae3c16f4a5aa66f383a82262235d284
#
_cell.length_a   1.000
_cell.length_b   1.000
_cell.length_c   1.000
_cell.angle_alpha   90.00
_cell.angle_beta   90.00
_cell.angle_gamma   90.00
#
_symmetry.space_group_name_H-M   'P 1'
#
loop_
_entity.id
_entity.type
_entity.pdbx_description
1 polymer ?
#
loop_
_entity_poly.entity_id
_entity_poly.type
_entity_poly.pdbx_seq_one_letter_code
_entity_poly.pdbx_strand_id
1 'polypeptide(L)'
;GRLFIDLLGPFHETSLEGNRFVMLCIDDFTGFKMVRFLKHKSDATNALRDIINEYFAPEGLKIGVIRTDGGGEWHGQFLSFLSKLGIKRESTPSYTPQYNGVVERALKLLRDKTVALLRGVMEGKSDRLWTEAMVYACDMWNRCTSSSLDSGTSPYELWYGRRQTFDNIPPFGTVGYL
;
A
#
# COMPACT_ATOMS: atom_id res chain seq x y z
N GLY A 1 14.13 2.65 -9.19
CA GLY A 1 12.75 3.14 -9.33
C GLY A 1 12.42 4.25 -8.34
N ARG A 2 11.23 4.82 -8.48
CA ARG A 2 10.65 5.79 -7.54
C ARG A 2 9.45 5.16 -6.85
N LEU A 3 9.31 5.40 -5.55
CA LEU A 3 8.22 4.92 -4.73
C LEU A 3 7.49 6.11 -4.09
N PHE A 4 6.17 6.17 -4.25
CA PHE A 4 5.31 7.08 -3.49
C PHE A 4 4.89 6.40 -2.20
N ILE A 5 4.95 7.10 -1.09
CA ILE A 5 4.55 6.58 0.22
C ILE A 5 3.69 7.60 0.94
N ASP A 6 2.63 7.11 1.55
CA ASP A 6 1.78 7.91 2.43
C ASP A 6 1.13 7.05 3.53
N LEU A 7 0.70 7.71 4.61
CA LEU A 7 0.04 7.10 5.76
C LEU A 7 -1.40 7.59 5.88
N LEU A 8 -2.33 6.67 6.06
CA LEU A 8 -3.71 6.96 6.39
C LEU A 8 -4.03 6.46 7.81
N GLY A 9 -4.75 7.26 8.58
CA GLY A 9 -5.18 6.97 9.94
C GLY A 9 -4.99 8.17 10.88
N PRO A 10 -5.29 8.03 12.17
CA PRO A 10 -5.69 6.79 12.82
C PRO A 10 -7.11 6.37 12.43
N PHE A 11 -7.32 5.08 12.19
CA PHE A 11 -8.66 4.52 12.08
C PHE A 11 -9.35 4.52 13.43
N HIS A 12 -10.67 4.72 13.44
CA HIS A 12 -11.47 4.73 14.67
C HIS A 12 -11.41 3.36 15.37
N GLU A 13 -11.65 2.29 14.61
CA GLU A 13 -11.53 0.92 15.11
C GLU A 13 -10.12 0.38 14.89
N THR A 14 -9.55 -0.23 15.92
CA THR A 14 -8.30 -0.97 15.80
C THR A 14 -8.53 -2.30 15.10
N SER A 15 -7.57 -2.76 14.28
CA SER A 15 -7.62 -4.10 13.71
C SER A 15 -7.56 -5.18 14.79
N LEU A 16 -7.72 -6.44 14.40
CA LEU A 16 -7.53 -7.58 15.33
C LEU A 16 -6.13 -7.58 15.97
N GLU A 17 -5.12 -7.15 15.23
CA GLU A 17 -3.73 -7.05 15.69
C GLU A 17 -3.41 -5.74 16.41
N GLY A 18 -4.39 -4.84 16.54
CA GLY A 18 -4.23 -3.55 17.20
C GLY A 18 -3.66 -2.44 16.30
N ASN A 19 -3.68 -2.62 14.98
CA ASN A 19 -3.23 -1.59 14.05
C ASN A 19 -4.24 -0.45 13.95
N ARG A 20 -3.73 0.78 13.75
CA ARG A 20 -4.51 2.01 13.62
C ARG A 20 -4.19 2.81 12.38
N PHE A 21 -3.12 2.47 11.68
CA PHE A 21 -2.67 3.18 10.48
C PHE A 21 -2.38 2.18 9.37
N VAL A 22 -2.47 2.65 8.13
CA VAL A 22 -1.97 1.94 6.96
C VAL A 22 -0.93 2.79 6.26
N MET A 23 0.18 2.19 5.85
CA MET A 23 1.14 2.73 4.91
C MET A 23 0.84 2.14 3.54
N LEU A 24 0.60 3.00 2.56
CA LEU A 24 0.50 2.64 1.16
C LEU A 24 1.77 3.06 0.45
N CYS A 25 2.37 2.13 -0.27
CA CYS A 25 3.45 2.38 -1.20
C CYS A 25 2.98 2.10 -2.62
N ILE A 26 3.36 2.96 -3.57
CA ILE A 26 3.03 2.80 -5.00
C ILE A 26 4.31 2.96 -5.81
N ASP A 27 4.67 1.95 -6.59
CA ASP A 27 5.75 2.08 -7.56
C ASP A 27 5.32 2.96 -8.73
N ASP A 28 6.13 3.97 -9.03
CA ASP A 28 5.80 4.99 -10.05
C ASP A 28 5.72 4.41 -11.46
N PHE A 29 6.52 3.40 -11.75
CA PHE A 29 6.61 2.82 -13.09
C PHE A 29 5.49 1.82 -13.38
N THR A 30 5.26 0.89 -12.46
CA THR A 30 4.29 -0.20 -12.65
C THR A 30 2.91 0.14 -12.10
N GLY A 31 2.82 1.13 -11.21
CA GLY A 31 1.62 1.40 -10.43
C GLY A 31 1.31 0.30 -9.40
N PHE A 32 2.24 -0.63 -9.14
CA PHE A 32 2.06 -1.71 -8.16
C PHE A 32 1.96 -1.14 -6.76
N LYS A 33 0.98 -1.60 -6.00
CA LYS A 33 0.61 -1.11 -4.68
C LYS A 33 0.95 -2.13 -3.62
N MET A 34 1.54 -1.65 -2.52
CA MET A 34 1.93 -2.44 -1.37
C MET A 34 1.39 -1.77 -0.11
N VAL A 35 0.82 -2.54 0.80
CA VAL A 35 0.29 -2.03 2.07
C VAL A 35 1.00 -2.65 3.26
N ARG A 36 1.13 -1.86 4.34
CA ARG A 36 1.55 -2.30 5.67
C ARG A 36 0.70 -1.60 6.72
N PHE A 37 0.42 -2.32 7.79
CA PHE A 37 -0.38 -1.80 8.90
C PHE A 37 0.52 -1.49 10.08
N LEU A 38 0.20 -0.42 10.78
CA LEU A 38 1.03 0.10 11.85
C LEU A 38 0.16 0.42 13.08
N LYS A 39 0.73 0.19 14.26
CA LYS A 39 0.13 0.64 15.53
C LYS A 39 0.38 2.13 15.74
N HIS A 40 1.56 2.60 15.40
CA HIS A 40 2.01 3.99 15.53
C HIS A 40 2.63 4.48 14.22
N LYS A 41 2.51 5.78 13.93
CA LYS A 41 3.18 6.39 12.77
C LYS A 41 4.71 6.25 12.81
N SER A 42 5.29 6.18 14.02
CA SER A 42 6.72 5.93 14.24
C SER A 42 7.20 4.60 13.68
N ASP A 43 6.31 3.64 13.43
CA ASP A 43 6.65 2.33 12.90
C ASP A 43 6.92 2.35 11.38
N ALA A 44 6.76 3.50 10.74
CA ALA A 44 6.90 3.67 9.28
C ALA A 44 8.25 3.16 8.73
N THR A 45 9.35 3.34 9.48
CA THR A 45 10.67 2.85 9.07
C THR A 45 10.72 1.32 9.00
N ASN A 46 10.13 0.64 9.97
CA ASN A 46 10.07 -0.83 9.99
C ASN A 46 9.15 -1.33 8.89
N ALA A 47 7.99 -0.70 8.71
CA ALA A 47 7.05 -1.03 7.65
C ALA A 47 7.68 -0.90 6.25
N LEU A 48 8.50 0.14 6.02
CA LEU A 48 9.24 0.27 4.76
C LEU A 48 10.31 -0.83 4.60
N ARG A 49 11.00 -1.19 5.68
CA ARG A 49 11.96 -2.30 5.64
C ARG A 49 11.30 -3.61 5.23
N ASP A 50 10.12 -3.90 5.79
CA ASP A 50 9.36 -5.11 5.47
C ASP A 50 8.91 -5.11 4.01
N ILE A 51 8.45 -3.96 3.48
CA ILE A 51 8.12 -3.80 2.05
C ILE A 51 9.35 -4.07 1.17
N ILE A 52 10.50 -3.52 1.52
CA ILE A 52 11.73 -3.74 0.74
C ILE A 52 12.09 -5.23 0.72
N ASN A 53 12.04 -5.88 1.88
CA ASN A 53 12.40 -7.30 2.00
C ASN A 53 11.42 -8.23 1.28
N GLU A 54 10.13 -7.89 1.27
CA GLU A 54 9.09 -8.77 0.70
C GLU A 54 8.91 -8.57 -0.80
N TYR A 55 8.99 -7.32 -1.28
CA TYR A 55 8.63 -7.02 -2.67
C TYR A 55 9.83 -6.68 -3.55
N PHE A 56 10.85 -6.00 -3.04
CA PHE A 56 11.97 -5.53 -3.86
C PHE A 56 13.16 -6.49 -3.85
N ALA A 57 13.52 -7.02 -2.69
CA ALA A 57 14.68 -7.89 -2.57
C ALA A 57 14.55 -9.20 -3.37
N PRO A 58 13.40 -9.92 -3.35
CA PRO A 58 13.22 -11.14 -4.14
C PRO A 58 13.32 -10.91 -5.64
N GLU A 59 12.86 -9.76 -6.12
CA GLU A 59 12.87 -9.39 -7.55
C GLU A 59 14.19 -8.72 -7.97
N GLY A 60 15.15 -8.55 -7.06
CA GLY A 60 16.41 -7.85 -7.34
C GLY A 60 16.23 -6.37 -7.65
N LEU A 61 15.08 -5.79 -7.33
CA LEU A 61 14.73 -4.41 -7.63
C LEU A 61 15.34 -3.45 -6.60
N LYS A 62 15.67 -2.22 -7.05
CA LYS A 62 16.22 -1.18 -6.19
C LYS A 62 15.36 0.08 -6.24
N ILE A 63 15.14 0.66 -5.06
CA ILE A 63 14.51 1.97 -4.90
C ILE A 63 15.61 3.03 -4.96
N GLY A 64 15.51 3.97 -5.88
CA GLY A 64 16.43 5.12 -5.97
C GLY A 64 15.87 6.34 -5.24
N VAL A 65 14.55 6.52 -5.32
CA VAL A 65 13.87 7.71 -4.78
C VAL A 65 12.60 7.29 -4.04
N ILE A 66 12.37 7.89 -2.88
CA ILE A 66 11.11 7.80 -2.15
C ILE A 66 10.51 9.20 -2.08
N ARG A 67 9.24 9.33 -2.48
CA ARG A 67 8.47 10.56 -2.33
C ARG A 67 7.45 10.42 -1.22
N THR A 68 7.45 11.39 -0.28
CA THR A 68 6.52 11.49 0.84
C THR A 68 6.02 12.92 0.96
N ASP A 69 5.00 13.12 1.79
CA ASP A 69 4.66 14.45 2.28
C ASP A 69 5.68 15.00 3.29
N GLY A 70 5.37 16.14 3.91
CA GLY A 70 6.19 16.79 4.94
C GLY A 70 5.99 16.25 6.36
N GLY A 71 5.30 15.13 6.56
CA GLY A 71 4.97 14.58 7.87
C GLY A 71 6.18 14.29 8.77
N GLY A 72 6.00 14.40 10.08
CA GLY A 72 7.07 14.20 11.07
C GLY A 72 7.61 12.78 11.11
N GLU A 73 6.80 11.80 10.75
CA GLU A 73 7.15 10.38 10.62
C GLU A 73 8.27 10.09 9.63
N TRP A 74 8.46 10.98 8.66
CA TRP A 74 9.46 10.87 7.61
C TRP A 74 10.82 11.50 7.96
N HIS A 75 11.05 11.83 9.23
CA HIS A 75 12.27 12.42 9.75
C HIS A 75 13.07 11.44 10.63
N GLY A 76 14.18 11.88 11.17
CA GLY A 76 14.98 11.14 12.15
C GLY A 76 15.40 9.75 11.67
N GLN A 77 14.84 8.72 12.28
CA GLN A 77 15.16 7.32 12.00
C GLN A 77 14.88 6.94 10.54
N PHE A 78 13.79 7.46 9.95
CA PHE A 78 13.42 7.19 8.56
C PHE A 78 14.50 7.70 7.60
N LEU A 79 14.94 8.95 7.74
CA LEU A 79 16.01 9.51 6.90
C LEU A 79 17.33 8.77 7.08
N SER A 80 17.67 8.39 8.31
CA SER A 80 18.89 7.61 8.59
C SER A 80 18.83 6.24 7.91
N PHE A 81 17.66 5.61 7.89
CA PHE A 81 17.45 4.34 7.19
C PHE A 81 17.61 4.49 5.68
N LEU A 82 16.99 5.50 5.07
CA LEU A 82 17.13 5.77 3.63
C LEU A 82 18.58 6.05 3.23
N SER A 83 19.29 6.85 4.03
CA SER A 83 20.70 7.16 3.79
C SER A 83 21.59 5.92 3.77
N LYS A 84 21.38 4.98 4.69
CA LYS A 84 22.11 3.70 4.72
C LYS A 84 21.89 2.85 3.47
N LEU A 85 20.72 2.96 2.84
CA LEU A 85 20.38 2.25 1.61
C LEU A 85 20.72 3.04 0.33
N GLY A 86 21.25 4.26 0.45
CA GLY A 86 21.51 5.13 -0.70
C GLY A 86 20.23 5.63 -1.39
N ILE A 87 19.08 5.63 -0.69
CA ILE A 87 17.79 6.06 -1.22
C ILE A 87 17.62 7.56 -0.97
N LYS A 88 17.31 8.32 -2.04
CA LYS A 88 17.01 9.74 -1.95
C LYS A 88 15.56 9.96 -1.52
N ARG A 89 15.31 10.86 -0.57
CA ARG A 89 13.96 11.34 -0.26
C ARG A 89 13.64 12.59 -1.06
N GLU A 90 12.47 12.60 -1.70
CA GLU A 90 11.82 13.80 -2.23
C GLU A 90 10.62 14.14 -1.32
N SER A 91 10.67 15.30 -0.67
CA SER A 91 9.54 15.83 0.08
C SER A 91 8.70 16.70 -0.85
N THR A 92 7.39 16.48 -0.86
CA THR A 92 6.47 17.39 -1.55
C THR A 92 6.39 18.69 -0.73
N PRO A 93 6.64 19.86 -1.34
CA PRO A 93 6.47 21.14 -0.63
C PRO A 93 5.04 21.28 -0.13
N SER A 94 4.88 21.76 1.09
CA SER A 94 3.58 22.19 1.62
C SER A 94 2.95 23.19 0.64
N TYR A 95 1.71 22.97 0.22
CA TYR A 95 0.96 23.78 -0.77
C TYR A 95 1.14 23.42 -2.25
N THR A 96 1.66 22.24 -2.60
CA THR A 96 1.63 21.77 -3.98
C THR A 96 0.85 20.45 -4.08
N PRO A 97 -0.50 20.48 -4.09
CA PRO A 97 -1.35 19.27 -4.02
C PRO A 97 -1.15 18.29 -5.18
N GLN A 98 -0.56 18.76 -6.28
CA GLN A 98 -0.41 17.95 -7.50
C GLN A 98 0.60 16.81 -7.37
N TYR A 99 1.59 16.92 -6.47
CA TYR A 99 2.69 15.95 -6.39
C TYR A 99 2.43 14.76 -5.45
N ASN A 100 1.53 14.91 -4.46
CA ASN A 100 1.13 13.80 -3.57
C ASN A 100 -0.27 13.23 -3.92
N GLY A 101 -0.97 13.88 -4.85
CA GLY A 101 -2.33 13.53 -5.23
C GLY A 101 -2.51 12.12 -5.81
N VAL A 102 -1.43 11.45 -6.22
CA VAL A 102 -1.48 10.06 -6.71
C VAL A 102 -1.73 9.12 -5.54
N VAL A 103 -0.88 9.18 -4.51
CA VAL A 103 -1.00 8.28 -3.34
C VAL A 103 -2.18 8.64 -2.46
N GLU A 104 -2.51 9.93 -2.29
CA GLU A 104 -3.69 10.38 -1.54
C GLU A 104 -5.00 9.87 -2.16
N ARG A 105 -5.16 10.01 -3.49
CA ARG A 105 -6.31 9.46 -4.21
C ARG A 105 -6.36 7.94 -4.13
N ALA A 106 -5.21 7.29 -4.21
CA ALA A 106 -5.13 5.84 -4.09
C ALA A 106 -5.54 5.37 -2.68
N LEU A 107 -5.09 6.05 -1.62
CA LEU A 107 -5.50 5.75 -0.24
C LEU A 107 -7.01 5.90 -0.05
N LYS A 108 -7.59 6.99 -0.57
CA LYS A 108 -9.04 7.21 -0.52
C LYS A 108 -9.79 6.07 -1.22
N LEU A 109 -9.39 5.73 -2.45
CA LEU A 109 -10.03 4.69 -3.23
C LEU A 109 -9.85 3.31 -2.59
N LEU A 110 -8.68 3.01 -2.03
CA LEU A 110 -8.42 1.77 -1.32
C LEU A 110 -9.32 1.64 -0.08
N ARG A 111 -9.47 2.73 0.68
CA ARG A 111 -10.40 2.77 1.81
C ARG A 111 -11.84 2.50 1.38
N ASP A 112 -12.29 3.14 0.30
CA ASP A 112 -13.67 2.98 -0.20
C ASP A 112 -13.92 1.53 -0.65
N LYS A 113 -12.96 0.90 -1.33
CA LYS A 113 -13.00 -0.53 -1.68
C LYS A 113 -13.04 -1.43 -0.44
N THR A 114 -12.24 -1.13 0.57
CA THR A 114 -12.22 -1.86 1.85
C THR A 114 -13.59 -1.82 2.53
N VAL A 115 -14.19 -0.63 2.62
CA VAL A 115 -15.53 -0.46 3.20
C VAL A 115 -16.59 -1.23 2.41
N ALA A 116 -16.50 -1.24 1.08
CA ALA A 116 -17.43 -1.99 0.23
C ALA A 116 -17.32 -3.51 0.47
N LEU A 117 -16.12 -4.05 0.60
CA LEU A 117 -15.89 -5.46 0.93
C LEU A 117 -16.48 -5.84 2.30
N LEU A 118 -16.20 -5.03 3.32
CA LEU A 118 -16.71 -5.28 4.68
C LEU A 118 -18.25 -5.27 4.73
N ARG A 119 -18.89 -4.31 4.04
CA ARG A 119 -20.36 -4.23 3.97
C ARG A 119 -20.98 -5.38 3.20
N GLY A 120 -20.31 -5.90 2.17
CA GLY A 120 -20.82 -6.97 1.32
C GLY A 120 -20.84 -8.34 1.99
N VAL A 121 -20.05 -8.54 3.04
CA VAL A 121 -19.83 -9.88 3.62
C VAL A 121 -20.24 -9.96 5.09
N MET A 122 -20.27 -8.85 5.79
CA MET A 122 -20.35 -8.84 7.25
C MET A 122 -21.49 -7.94 7.76
N GLU A 123 -22.74 -8.29 7.49
CA GLU A 123 -23.83 -7.68 8.25
C GLU A 123 -23.62 -7.95 9.76
N GLY A 124 -23.16 -6.92 10.47
CA GLY A 124 -23.02 -6.91 11.93
C GLY A 124 -21.74 -7.53 12.51
N LYS A 125 -20.72 -7.86 11.71
CA LYS A 125 -19.46 -8.43 12.22
C LYS A 125 -18.23 -7.60 11.84
N SER A 126 -17.72 -6.96 12.88
CA SER A 126 -16.36 -6.51 13.11
C SER A 126 -15.69 -5.66 12.03
N ASP A 127 -15.87 -4.34 12.16
CA ASP A 127 -15.02 -3.32 11.50
C ASP A 127 -13.52 -3.54 11.77
N ARG A 128 -13.16 -4.46 12.68
CA ARG A 128 -11.79 -4.81 13.03
C ARG A 128 -11.07 -5.66 11.97
N LEU A 129 -11.79 -6.22 10.99
CA LEU A 129 -11.22 -6.96 9.83
C LEU A 129 -10.84 -6.02 8.67
N TRP A 130 -10.70 -4.73 8.94
CA TRP A 130 -10.37 -3.77 7.89
C TRP A 130 -8.97 -3.99 7.28
N THR A 131 -8.02 -4.56 8.04
CA THR A 131 -6.69 -4.89 7.53
C THR A 131 -6.74 -5.99 6.48
N GLU A 132 -7.48 -7.07 6.75
CA GLU A 132 -7.67 -8.20 5.85
C GLU A 132 -8.42 -7.78 4.57
N ALA A 133 -9.49 -7.01 4.74
CA ALA A 133 -10.24 -6.47 3.62
C ALA A 133 -9.38 -5.53 2.75
N MET A 134 -8.50 -4.74 3.38
CA MET A 134 -7.62 -3.81 2.67
C MET A 134 -6.51 -4.53 1.91
N VAL A 135 -5.92 -5.59 2.47
CA VAL A 135 -4.97 -6.45 1.76
C VAL A 135 -5.64 -7.06 0.54
N TYR A 136 -6.83 -7.64 0.70
CA TYR A 136 -7.58 -8.22 -0.41
C TYR A 136 -7.90 -7.17 -1.49
N ALA A 137 -8.38 -6.00 -1.08
CA ALA A 137 -8.68 -4.90 -2.01
C ALA A 137 -7.44 -4.44 -2.78
N CYS A 138 -6.29 -4.35 -2.11
CA CYS A 138 -5.01 -3.96 -2.71
C CYS A 138 -4.52 -5.00 -3.71
N ASP A 139 -4.58 -6.29 -3.36
CA ASP A 139 -4.20 -7.38 -4.25
C ASP A 139 -5.10 -7.43 -5.50
N MET A 140 -6.42 -7.36 -5.32
CA MET A 140 -7.36 -7.28 -6.45
C MET A 140 -7.10 -6.07 -7.34
N TRP A 141 -6.78 -4.93 -6.75
CA TRP A 141 -6.47 -3.73 -7.51
C TRP A 141 -5.20 -3.87 -8.35
N ASN A 142 -4.17 -4.53 -7.83
CA ASN A 142 -2.94 -4.80 -8.58
C ASN A 142 -3.18 -5.74 -9.77
N ARG A 143 -4.17 -6.62 -9.68
CA ARG A 143 -4.51 -7.61 -10.72
C ARG A 143 -5.42 -7.05 -11.81
N CYS A 144 -6.17 -5.98 -11.52
CA CYS A 144 -7.03 -5.32 -12.50
C CYS A 144 -6.19 -4.48 -13.47
N THR A 145 -6.62 -4.41 -14.72
CA THR A 145 -6.05 -3.50 -15.71
C THR A 145 -6.23 -2.05 -15.26
N SER A 146 -5.27 -1.20 -15.58
CA SER A 146 -5.29 0.23 -15.23
C SER A 146 -5.32 1.08 -16.49
N SER A 147 -6.19 2.08 -16.51
CA SER A 147 -6.27 3.03 -17.61
C SER A 147 -5.04 3.96 -17.74
N SER A 148 -4.18 3.96 -16.72
CA SER A 148 -2.90 4.70 -16.74
C SER A 148 -1.73 3.89 -17.30
N LEU A 149 -1.96 2.60 -17.60
CA LEU A 149 -1.00 1.69 -18.21
C LEU A 149 -1.44 1.37 -19.64
N ASP A 150 -0.52 0.83 -20.43
CA ASP A 150 -0.85 0.37 -21.78
C ASP A 150 -2.04 -0.60 -21.76
N SER A 151 -2.90 -0.49 -22.76
CA SER A 151 -4.20 -1.14 -22.77
C SER A 151 -4.09 -2.65 -22.51
N GLY A 152 -4.76 -3.08 -21.45
CA GLY A 152 -4.87 -4.49 -21.08
C GLY A 152 -3.82 -5.00 -20.11
N THR A 153 -2.87 -4.17 -19.65
CA THR A 153 -1.83 -4.59 -18.70
C THR A 153 -2.22 -4.23 -17.26
N SER A 154 -1.93 -5.10 -16.31
CA SER A 154 -2.12 -4.85 -14.88
C SER A 154 -0.81 -4.45 -14.19
N PRO A 155 -0.88 -3.72 -13.05
CA PRO A 155 0.28 -3.46 -12.22
C PRO A 155 1.03 -4.75 -11.82
N TYR A 156 0.29 -5.81 -11.57
CA TYR A 156 0.86 -7.12 -11.23
C TYR A 156 1.72 -7.69 -12.36
N GLU A 157 1.22 -7.65 -13.59
CA GLU A 157 1.95 -8.16 -14.76
C GLU A 157 3.24 -7.38 -15.01
N LEU A 158 3.21 -6.05 -14.84
CA LEU A 158 4.40 -5.22 -14.97
C LEU A 158 5.42 -5.47 -13.85
N TRP A 159 4.94 -5.76 -12.63
CA TRP A 159 5.82 -5.98 -11.47
C TRP A 159 6.52 -7.33 -11.54
N TYR A 160 5.78 -8.41 -11.82
CA TYR A 160 6.28 -9.78 -11.80
C TYR A 160 6.68 -10.33 -13.17
N GLY A 161 6.43 -9.61 -14.27
CA GLY A 161 6.72 -10.05 -15.63
C GLY A 161 5.91 -11.27 -16.09
N ARG A 162 4.82 -11.58 -15.41
CA ARG A 162 3.97 -12.75 -15.71
C ARG A 162 2.50 -12.43 -15.59
N ARG A 163 1.69 -13.03 -16.46
CA ARG A 163 0.23 -12.93 -16.38
C ARG A 163 -0.30 -13.56 -15.10
N GLN A 164 -1.35 -12.96 -14.60
CA GLN A 164 -2.07 -13.45 -13.45
C GLN A 164 -3.34 -14.18 -13.88
N THR A 165 -3.67 -15.28 -13.18
CA THR A 165 -4.98 -15.90 -13.24
C THR A 165 -5.79 -15.56 -11.98
N PHE A 166 -7.12 -15.48 -12.14
CA PHE A 166 -8.05 -15.26 -11.04
C PHE A 166 -8.68 -16.56 -10.52
N ASP A 167 -8.34 -17.70 -11.15
CA ASP A 167 -9.03 -18.98 -10.99
C ASP A 167 -9.03 -19.53 -9.54
N ASN A 168 -8.04 -19.14 -8.75
CA ASN A 168 -7.85 -19.64 -7.38
C ASN A 168 -8.02 -18.56 -6.30
N ILE A 169 -8.66 -17.44 -6.63
CA ILE A 169 -8.88 -16.37 -5.65
C ILE A 169 -10.31 -16.44 -5.16
N PRO A 170 -10.55 -16.91 -3.93
CA PRO A 170 -11.91 -16.94 -3.39
C PRO A 170 -12.40 -15.51 -3.15
N PRO A 171 -13.71 -15.26 -3.28
CA PRO A 171 -14.30 -13.98 -2.87
C PRO A 171 -13.97 -13.67 -1.40
N PHE A 172 -13.79 -12.39 -1.10
CA PHE A 172 -13.56 -11.95 0.29
C PHE A 172 -14.72 -12.41 1.19
N GLY A 173 -14.39 -12.97 2.35
CA GLY A 173 -15.38 -13.49 3.30
C GLY A 173 -15.86 -14.92 3.04
N THR A 174 -15.28 -15.61 2.06
CA THR A 174 -15.55 -17.05 1.88
C THR A 174 -15.09 -17.81 3.13
N VAL A 175 -15.97 -18.67 3.65
CA VAL A 175 -15.67 -19.54 4.80
C VAL A 175 -14.73 -20.65 4.35
N GLY A 176 -13.54 -20.70 4.98
CA GLY A 176 -12.61 -21.82 4.84
C GLY A 176 -12.88 -22.88 5.91
N TYR A 177 -12.93 -24.14 5.53
CA TYR A 177 -12.88 -25.28 6.46
C TYR A 177 -11.43 -25.80 6.47
N LEU A 178 -10.84 -25.87 7.66
CA LEU A 178 -9.54 -26.48 7.91
C LEU A 178 -9.68 -27.97 8.12
#